data_d8bb339eafe8995dba84f40d5d6f1599
#
_entry.id   d8bb339eafe8995dba84f40d5d6f1599
#
_cell.length_a   1.000
_cell.length_b   1.000
_cell.length_c   1.000
_cell.angle_alpha   90.00
_cell.angle_beta   90.00
_cell.angle_gamma   90.00
#
_symmetry.space_group_name_H-M   'P 1'
#
loop_
_entity.id
_entity.type
_entity.pdbx_description
1 polymer ?
#
loop_
_entity_poly.entity_id
_entity_poly.type
_entity_poly.pdbx_seq_one_letter_code
_entity_poly.pdbx_strand_id
1 'polypeptide(L)'
;MTKSWLAPMTLALLYTGSGWRTTASAQDAQNNKLVFAVVVRQIFNEGNLALADDFIAKDVTNNGAPLGRDGFKALVEELRTVAPDLSLTVDDVATQGDRVIGYVTQQGGGASERRVIVLTIDDGLVREYWSWAAQPAEPSPFGLRVGAAGQSAASAH
;
A
#
# COMPACT_ATOMS: atom_id res chain seq x y z
N MET A 1 -38.26 -57.26 21.00
CA MET A 1 -38.19 -55.78 21.12
C MET A 1 -36.85 -55.33 20.64
N THR A 2 -36.78 -54.98 19.41
CA THR A 2 -35.53 -54.48 18.80
C THR A 2 -35.57 -52.95 18.71
N LYS A 3 -34.81 -52.32 19.53
CA LYS A 3 -34.63 -50.85 19.41
C LYS A 3 -33.51 -50.62 18.39
N SER A 4 -33.92 -50.19 17.20
CA SER A 4 -32.95 -49.72 16.20
C SER A 4 -32.44 -48.37 16.62
N TRP A 5 -31.16 -48.33 16.91
CA TRP A 5 -30.42 -47.09 17.11
C TRP A 5 -29.97 -46.59 15.74
N LEU A 6 -30.67 -45.66 15.19
CA LEU A 6 -30.18 -44.87 14.10
C LEU A 6 -29.18 -43.86 14.66
N ALA A 7 -27.90 -44.20 14.51
CA ALA A 7 -26.86 -43.24 14.76
C ALA A 7 -26.93 -42.12 13.68
N PRO A 8 -26.91 -40.86 14.07
CA PRO A 8 -26.79 -39.81 13.07
C PRO A 8 -25.39 -39.94 12.45
N MET A 9 -25.37 -40.21 11.16
CA MET A 9 -24.16 -40.06 10.38
C MET A 9 -23.79 -38.56 10.40
N THR A 10 -22.80 -38.25 11.23
CA THR A 10 -22.13 -36.96 11.14
C THR A 10 -21.36 -36.99 9.85
N LEU A 11 -21.90 -36.32 8.86
CA LEU A 11 -21.21 -36.01 7.60
C LEU A 11 -20.09 -35.06 7.93
N ALA A 12 -18.92 -35.58 8.27
CA ALA A 12 -17.71 -34.82 8.33
C ALA A 12 -17.37 -34.44 6.90
N LEU A 13 -17.75 -33.21 6.51
CA LEU A 13 -17.22 -32.58 5.31
C LEU A 13 -15.73 -32.41 5.55
N LEU A 14 -14.95 -33.37 5.07
CA LEU A 14 -13.54 -33.15 4.87
C LEU A 14 -13.39 -32.13 3.74
N TYR A 15 -13.36 -30.86 4.13
CA TYR A 15 -12.96 -29.78 3.26
C TYR A 15 -11.44 -29.94 3.06
N THR A 16 -11.05 -30.75 2.08
CA THR A 16 -9.68 -30.73 1.58
C THR A 16 -9.52 -29.41 0.84
N GLY A 17 -9.11 -28.40 1.59
CA GLY A 17 -8.79 -27.09 1.04
C GLY A 17 -7.61 -27.19 0.11
N SER A 18 -7.88 -27.40 -1.18
CA SER A 18 -6.94 -27.07 -2.22
C SER A 18 -6.65 -25.57 -2.10
N GLY A 19 -5.38 -25.23 -1.89
CA GLY A 19 -4.79 -23.93 -1.60
C GLY A 19 -5.33 -22.76 -2.39
N TRP A 20 -6.52 -22.30 -2.01
CA TRP A 20 -6.95 -20.97 -2.30
C TRP A 20 -6.14 -20.06 -1.40
N ARG A 21 -5.25 -19.29 -1.97
CA ARG A 21 -4.70 -18.13 -1.26
C ARG A 21 -5.90 -17.34 -0.79
N THR A 22 -6.10 -17.35 0.52
CA THR A 22 -7.12 -16.51 1.14
C THR A 22 -6.90 -15.12 0.62
N THR A 23 -7.87 -14.60 -0.14
CA THR A 23 -7.95 -13.17 -0.39
C THR A 23 -7.77 -12.47 0.96
N ALA A 24 -6.83 -11.52 1.06
CA ALA A 24 -6.61 -10.79 2.29
C ALA A 24 -7.98 -10.37 2.86
N SER A 25 -8.21 -10.63 4.14
CA SER A 25 -9.47 -10.28 4.77
C SER A 25 -9.67 -8.77 4.70
N ALA A 26 -10.91 -8.29 4.85
CA ALA A 26 -11.17 -6.84 4.94
C ALA A 26 -10.35 -6.19 6.07
N GLN A 27 -10.07 -6.94 7.15
CA GLN A 27 -9.22 -6.48 8.25
C GLN A 27 -7.76 -6.35 7.83
N ASP A 28 -7.22 -7.28 7.05
CA ASP A 28 -5.85 -7.20 6.54
C ASP A 28 -5.69 -6.02 5.58
N ALA A 29 -6.67 -5.80 4.71
CA ALA A 29 -6.71 -4.65 3.83
C ALA A 29 -6.70 -3.33 4.61
N GLN A 30 -7.45 -3.25 5.70
CA GLN A 30 -7.48 -2.06 6.57
C GLN A 30 -6.15 -1.88 7.30
N ASN A 31 -5.57 -2.95 7.83
CA ASN A 31 -4.27 -2.92 8.49
C ASN A 31 -3.17 -2.47 7.52
N ASN A 32 -3.18 -2.98 6.30
CA ASN A 32 -2.21 -2.62 5.27
C ASN A 32 -2.33 -1.13 4.88
N LYS A 33 -3.54 -0.56 4.82
CA LYS A 33 -3.73 0.89 4.64
C LYS A 33 -3.15 1.70 5.80
N LEU A 34 -3.27 1.21 7.03
CA LEU A 34 -2.67 1.88 8.20
C LEU A 34 -1.15 1.87 8.11
N VAL A 35 -0.54 0.74 7.72
CA VAL A 35 0.92 0.67 7.48
C VAL A 35 1.34 1.67 6.42
N PHE A 36 0.62 1.75 5.30
CA PHE A 36 0.88 2.73 4.25
C PHE A 36 0.82 4.17 4.80
N ALA A 37 -0.19 4.49 5.58
CA ALA A 37 -0.35 5.82 6.19
C ALA A 37 0.81 6.16 7.14
N VAL A 38 1.27 5.19 7.95
CA VAL A 38 2.45 5.37 8.82
C VAL A 38 3.70 5.64 8.00
N VAL A 39 3.95 4.84 6.95
CA VAL A 39 5.12 5.03 6.08
C VAL A 39 5.12 6.42 5.47
N VAL A 40 4.00 6.86 4.91
CA VAL A 40 3.92 8.19 4.26
C VAL A 40 4.02 9.32 5.29
N ARG A 41 3.23 9.28 6.35
CA ARG A 41 3.12 10.41 7.28
C ARG A 41 4.29 10.49 8.25
N GLN A 42 4.65 9.37 8.88
CA GLN A 42 5.63 9.35 9.95
C GLN A 42 7.06 9.22 9.39
N ILE A 43 7.27 8.30 8.44
CA ILE A 43 8.62 8.04 7.95
C ILE A 43 9.02 9.10 6.90
N PHE A 44 8.21 9.30 5.85
CA PHE A 44 8.57 10.26 4.81
C PHE A 44 8.38 11.72 5.25
N ASN A 45 7.20 12.09 5.75
CA ASN A 45 6.91 13.50 6.05
C ASN A 45 7.59 13.98 7.34
N GLU A 46 7.56 13.18 8.42
CA GLU A 46 8.12 13.59 9.70
C GLU A 46 9.59 13.17 9.85
N GLY A 47 10.08 12.26 8.99
CA GLY A 47 11.46 11.77 9.07
C GLY A 47 11.71 10.87 10.28
N ASN A 48 10.67 10.22 10.82
CA ASN A 48 10.79 9.31 11.94
C ASN A 48 11.33 7.95 11.49
N LEU A 49 12.63 7.87 11.27
CA LEU A 49 13.30 6.68 10.75
C LEU A 49 13.31 5.51 11.73
N ALA A 50 13.10 5.75 13.02
CA ALA A 50 13.01 4.66 14.01
C ALA A 50 11.83 3.72 13.70
N LEU A 51 10.74 4.24 13.16
CA LEU A 51 9.59 3.43 12.77
C LEU A 51 9.87 2.48 11.59
N ALA A 52 10.94 2.71 10.83
CA ALA A 52 11.33 1.77 9.79
C ALA A 52 11.72 0.39 10.37
N ASP A 53 12.16 0.33 11.62
CA ASP A 53 12.48 -0.94 12.27
C ASP A 53 11.24 -1.80 12.53
N ASP A 54 10.09 -1.16 12.71
CA ASP A 54 8.81 -1.82 12.99
C ASP A 54 7.99 -2.13 11.73
N PHE A 55 8.13 -1.31 10.68
CA PHE A 55 7.26 -1.38 9.49
C PHE A 55 7.96 -1.75 8.18
N ILE A 56 9.28 -1.73 8.12
CA ILE A 56 10.05 -2.05 6.92
C ILE A 56 10.82 -3.36 7.12
N ALA A 57 10.67 -4.29 6.20
CA ALA A 57 11.42 -5.54 6.25
C ALA A 57 12.93 -5.31 6.12
N LYS A 58 13.73 -6.18 6.74
CA LYS A 58 15.20 -6.09 6.67
C LYS A 58 15.73 -6.22 5.24
N ASP A 59 15.02 -6.96 4.41
CA ASP A 59 15.36 -7.30 3.03
C ASP A 59 14.47 -6.58 2.00
N VAL A 60 13.89 -5.43 2.38
CA VAL A 60 13.01 -4.66 1.50
C VAL A 60 13.70 -4.34 0.17
N THR A 61 12.93 -4.41 -0.91
CA THR A 61 13.36 -4.02 -2.25
C THR A 61 12.78 -2.66 -2.65
N ASN A 62 13.49 -1.95 -3.52
CA ASN A 62 13.05 -0.70 -4.13
C ASN A 62 13.02 -0.84 -5.65
N ASN A 63 11.85 -0.70 -6.26
CA ASN A 63 11.65 -0.86 -7.70
C ASN A 63 12.28 -2.16 -8.26
N GLY A 64 12.14 -3.26 -7.49
CA GLY A 64 12.66 -4.57 -7.83
C GLY A 64 14.15 -4.79 -7.54
N ALA A 65 14.88 -3.79 -7.08
CA ALA A 65 16.29 -3.91 -6.70
C ALA A 65 16.43 -4.09 -5.18
N PRO A 66 17.38 -4.92 -4.71
CA PRO A 66 17.68 -5.03 -3.29
C PRO A 66 18.06 -3.68 -2.69
N LEU A 67 17.46 -3.30 -1.57
CA LEU A 67 17.72 -2.06 -0.87
C LEU A 67 18.11 -2.31 0.60
N GLY A 68 17.34 -3.14 1.27
CA GLY A 68 17.42 -3.34 2.70
C GLY A 68 16.83 -2.20 3.52
N ARG A 69 16.58 -2.46 4.79
CA ARG A 69 15.98 -1.46 5.70
C ARG A 69 16.88 -0.25 5.88
N ASP A 70 18.19 -0.44 6.06
CA ASP A 70 19.13 0.66 6.23
C ASP A 70 19.23 1.50 4.95
N GLY A 71 19.18 0.84 3.78
CA GLY A 71 19.11 1.54 2.50
C GLY A 71 17.82 2.34 2.35
N PHE A 72 16.69 1.84 2.86
CA PHE A 72 15.43 2.56 2.88
C PHE A 72 15.49 3.81 3.77
N LYS A 73 16.08 3.70 4.96
CA LYS A 73 16.32 4.85 5.83
C LYS A 73 17.20 5.91 5.15
N ALA A 74 18.30 5.48 4.52
CA ALA A 74 19.19 6.36 3.78
C ALA A 74 18.47 7.05 2.60
N LEU A 75 17.60 6.35 1.89
CA LEU A 75 16.77 6.93 0.82
C LEU A 75 15.88 8.06 1.34
N VAL A 76 15.22 7.86 2.48
CA VAL A 76 14.36 8.90 3.08
C VAL A 76 15.20 10.09 3.55
N GLU A 77 16.34 9.85 4.17
CA GLU A 77 17.27 10.92 4.59
C GLU A 77 17.76 11.74 3.40
N GLU A 78 18.15 11.09 2.31
CA GLU A 78 18.58 11.76 1.08
C GLU A 78 17.48 12.63 0.50
N LEU A 79 16.26 12.10 0.37
CA LEU A 79 15.11 12.86 -0.12
C LEU A 79 14.85 14.10 0.73
N ARG A 80 14.93 13.99 2.04
CA ARG A 80 14.72 15.10 2.97
C ARG A 80 15.90 16.08 3.01
N THR A 81 17.09 15.62 2.67
CA THR A 81 18.25 16.51 2.52
C THR A 81 18.14 17.36 1.27
N VAL A 82 17.72 16.76 0.16
CA VAL A 82 17.49 17.47 -1.12
C VAL A 82 16.27 18.41 -1.03
N ALA A 83 15.21 17.98 -0.36
CA ALA A 83 14.00 18.75 -0.16
C ALA A 83 13.63 18.74 1.34
N PRO A 84 14.16 19.67 2.15
CA PRO A 84 13.86 19.76 3.59
C PRO A 84 12.37 20.00 3.89
N ASP A 85 11.65 20.58 2.93
CA ASP A 85 10.20 20.81 2.95
C ASP A 85 9.40 19.67 2.29
N LEU A 86 10.00 18.49 2.15
CA LEU A 86 9.35 17.32 1.55
C LEU A 86 8.03 17.00 2.27
N SER A 87 6.98 16.93 1.50
CA SER A 87 5.63 16.56 1.94
C SER A 87 4.97 15.66 0.91
N LEU A 88 4.46 14.55 1.37
CA LEU A 88 3.64 13.61 0.59
C LEU A 88 2.21 13.71 1.09
N THR A 89 1.30 14.11 0.22
CA THR A 89 -0.15 14.11 0.49
C THR A 89 -0.76 12.90 -0.21
N VAL A 90 -1.49 12.09 0.53
CA VAL A 90 -2.21 10.93 -0.05
C VAL A 90 -3.50 11.44 -0.66
N ASP A 91 -3.59 11.35 -1.99
CA ASP A 91 -4.78 11.77 -2.74
C ASP A 91 -5.82 10.65 -2.78
N ASP A 92 -5.35 9.40 -2.97
CA ASP A 92 -6.20 8.21 -2.99
C ASP A 92 -5.39 6.97 -2.60
N VAL A 93 -6.06 5.95 -2.07
CA VAL A 93 -5.44 4.68 -1.67
C VAL A 93 -6.36 3.50 -1.93
N ALA A 94 -5.85 2.47 -2.58
CA ALA A 94 -6.53 1.22 -2.84
C ALA A 94 -5.72 0.03 -2.35
N THR A 95 -6.37 -1.08 -2.09
CA THR A 95 -5.72 -2.35 -1.72
C THR A 95 -6.09 -3.45 -2.69
N GLN A 96 -5.12 -4.31 -2.98
CA GLN A 96 -5.32 -5.52 -3.76
C GLN A 96 -4.47 -6.64 -3.16
N GLY A 97 -5.10 -7.56 -2.43
CA GLY A 97 -4.39 -8.60 -1.71
C GLY A 97 -3.44 -8.00 -0.66
N ASP A 98 -2.17 -8.32 -0.78
CA ASP A 98 -1.07 -7.82 0.05
C ASP A 98 -0.51 -6.45 -0.39
N ARG A 99 -1.03 -5.89 -1.48
CA ARG A 99 -0.56 -4.63 -2.04
C ARG A 99 -1.44 -3.46 -1.64
N VAL A 100 -0.78 -2.37 -1.30
CA VAL A 100 -1.41 -1.06 -1.15
C VAL A 100 -0.88 -0.14 -2.23
N ILE A 101 -1.78 0.45 -2.98
CA ILE A 101 -1.47 1.40 -4.04
C ILE A 101 -1.94 2.78 -3.60
N GLY A 102 -1.03 3.72 -3.47
CA GLY A 102 -1.33 5.10 -3.14
C GLY A 102 -1.00 6.04 -4.28
N TYR A 103 -1.93 6.92 -4.58
CA TYR A 103 -1.67 8.12 -5.38
C TYR A 103 -1.33 9.24 -4.42
N VAL A 104 -0.17 9.82 -4.59
CA VAL A 104 0.32 10.86 -3.69
C VAL A 104 0.78 12.08 -4.50
N THR A 105 0.57 13.25 -3.93
CA THR A 105 1.19 14.48 -4.40
C THR A 105 2.43 14.74 -3.55
N GLN A 106 3.60 14.66 -4.17
CA GLN A 106 4.88 15.00 -3.55
C GLN A 106 5.17 16.47 -3.79
N GLN A 107 5.46 17.20 -2.74
CA GLN A 107 5.91 18.59 -2.77
C GLN A 107 7.25 18.69 -2.05
N GLY A 108 8.10 19.61 -2.51
CA GLY A 108 9.37 19.90 -1.87
C GLY A 108 10.38 20.47 -2.87
N GLY A 109 11.33 21.27 -2.37
CA GLY A 109 12.35 21.90 -3.21
C GLY A 109 11.79 22.84 -4.29
N GLY A 110 10.58 23.39 -4.08
CA GLY A 110 9.89 24.27 -5.06
C GLY A 110 9.19 23.52 -6.19
N ALA A 111 9.15 22.19 -6.15
CA ALA A 111 8.48 21.36 -7.15
C ALA A 111 7.26 20.64 -6.55
N SER A 112 6.30 20.31 -7.42
CA SER A 112 5.14 19.47 -7.09
C SER A 112 4.99 18.41 -8.16
N GLU A 113 4.91 17.14 -7.75
CA GLU A 113 4.80 16.00 -8.65
C GLU A 113 3.79 14.99 -8.11
N ARG A 114 2.96 14.46 -8.99
CA ARG A 114 2.10 13.33 -8.64
C ARG A 114 2.87 12.03 -8.82
N ARG A 115 2.78 11.16 -7.82
CA ARG A 115 3.46 9.86 -7.82
C ARG A 115 2.51 8.74 -7.48
N VAL A 116 2.85 7.56 -7.97
CA VAL A 116 2.23 6.31 -7.51
C VAL A 116 3.23 5.62 -6.60
N ILE A 117 2.78 5.22 -5.43
CA ILE A 117 3.54 4.39 -4.49
C ILE A 117 2.81 3.08 -4.32
N VAL A 118 3.51 1.97 -4.52
CA VAL A 118 2.99 0.64 -4.25
C VAL A 118 3.83 -0.01 -3.17
N LEU A 119 3.17 -0.46 -2.11
CA LEU A 119 3.79 -1.25 -1.06
C LEU A 119 3.22 -2.67 -1.10
N THR A 120 4.10 -3.67 -1.14
CA THR A 120 3.73 -5.05 -0.84
C THR A 120 3.97 -5.27 0.65
N ILE A 121 2.93 -5.61 1.39
CA ILE A 121 2.96 -5.74 2.86
C ILE A 121 2.62 -7.16 3.23
N ASP A 122 3.51 -7.78 3.98
CA ASP A 122 3.36 -9.13 4.50
C ASP A 122 3.66 -9.10 6.00
N ASP A 123 2.72 -9.61 6.79
CA ASP A 123 2.79 -9.63 8.26
C ASP A 123 3.10 -8.25 8.88
N GLY A 124 2.47 -7.20 8.33
CA GLY A 124 2.66 -5.82 8.79
C GLY A 124 3.97 -5.17 8.37
N LEU A 125 4.82 -5.85 7.62
CA LEU A 125 6.10 -5.36 7.13
C LEU A 125 6.06 -5.08 5.63
N VAL A 126 6.57 -3.93 5.23
CA VAL A 126 6.78 -3.59 3.83
C VAL A 126 7.95 -4.43 3.28
N ARG A 127 7.65 -5.33 2.33
CA ARG A 127 8.60 -6.18 1.63
C ARG A 127 9.13 -5.55 0.36
N GLU A 128 8.26 -4.81 -0.34
CA GLU A 128 8.59 -4.14 -1.59
C GLU A 128 8.06 -2.71 -1.57
N TYR A 129 8.88 -1.82 -2.01
CA TYR A 129 8.55 -0.42 -2.24
C TYR A 129 8.74 -0.10 -3.72
N TRP A 130 7.69 0.37 -4.36
CA TRP A 130 7.71 0.84 -5.73
C TRP A 130 7.24 2.29 -5.79
N SER A 131 7.90 3.11 -6.56
CA SER A 131 7.51 4.50 -6.73
C SER A 131 7.90 5.02 -8.10
N TRP A 132 6.97 5.68 -8.77
CA TRP A 132 7.22 6.36 -10.05
C TRP A 132 6.34 7.59 -10.19
N ALA A 133 6.73 8.51 -11.09
CA ALA A 133 5.93 9.67 -11.43
C ALA A 133 4.63 9.24 -12.11
N ALA A 134 3.49 9.74 -11.61
CA ALA A 134 2.21 9.49 -12.26
C ALA A 134 2.11 10.32 -13.54
N GLN A 135 1.89 9.66 -14.66
CA GLN A 135 1.61 10.34 -15.92
C GLN A 135 0.24 11.02 -15.85
N PRO A 136 0.04 12.24 -16.42
CA PRO A 136 -1.20 12.99 -16.29
C PRO A 136 -2.46 12.31 -16.83
N ALA A 137 -2.34 11.19 -17.51
CA ALA A 137 -3.43 10.50 -18.19
C ALA A 137 -3.50 8.98 -17.93
N GLU A 138 -2.76 8.45 -16.96
CA GLU A 138 -2.90 7.03 -16.64
C GLU A 138 -4.22 6.81 -15.91
N PRO A 139 -5.16 6.05 -16.49
CA PRO A 139 -6.31 5.60 -15.72
C PRO A 139 -5.78 4.70 -14.61
N SER A 140 -6.29 4.93 -13.39
CA SER A 140 -6.03 4.02 -12.28
C SER A 140 -6.15 2.58 -12.77
N PRO A 141 -5.17 1.70 -12.51
CA PRO A 141 -5.25 0.30 -12.90
C PRO A 141 -6.47 -0.41 -12.31
N PHE A 142 -7.18 0.23 -11.39
CA PHE A 142 -8.40 -0.27 -10.74
C PHE A 142 -9.68 0.38 -11.25
N GLY A 143 -9.63 1.15 -12.36
CA GLY A 143 -10.82 1.83 -12.88
C GLY A 143 -11.31 3.00 -12.03
N LEU A 144 -10.61 3.34 -10.96
CA LEU A 144 -10.85 4.56 -10.21
C LEU A 144 -10.35 5.73 -11.05
N ARG A 145 -11.26 6.42 -11.70
CA ARG A 145 -10.96 7.73 -12.24
C ARG A 145 -10.68 8.63 -11.04
N VAL A 146 -9.42 8.93 -10.80
CA VAL A 146 -9.07 10.07 -9.97
C VAL A 146 -9.67 11.26 -10.67
N GLY A 147 -10.77 11.77 -10.13
CA GLY A 147 -11.57 12.79 -10.75
C GLY A 147 -10.67 13.96 -11.12
N ALA A 148 -10.71 14.34 -12.37
CA ALA A 148 -10.48 15.72 -12.75
C ALA A 148 -11.61 16.54 -12.11
N ALA A 149 -11.51 16.77 -10.81
CA ALA A 149 -12.31 17.77 -10.13
C ALA A 149 -11.79 19.11 -10.63
N GLY A 150 -12.52 19.73 -11.53
CA GLY A 150 -12.35 21.13 -11.86
C GLY A 150 -11.93 21.46 -13.28
N GLN A 151 -12.51 20.80 -14.29
CA GLN A 151 -12.73 21.53 -15.53
C GLN A 151 -14.21 21.91 -15.60
N SER A 152 -14.56 22.94 -14.86
CA SER A 152 -15.70 23.78 -15.18
C SER A 152 -15.45 24.33 -16.57
N ALA A 153 -16.13 23.80 -17.54
CA ALA A 153 -16.22 24.40 -18.85
C ALA A 153 -16.94 25.75 -18.68
N ALA A 154 -16.18 26.78 -18.52
CA ALA A 154 -16.65 28.12 -18.84
C ALA A 154 -16.66 28.21 -20.37
N SER A 155 -17.73 27.78 -21.01
CA SER A 155 -18.06 28.25 -22.33
C SER A 155 -18.52 29.68 -22.20
N ALA A 156 -17.59 30.60 -22.43
CA ALA A 156 -17.91 31.98 -22.76
C ALA A 156 -18.24 32.06 -24.25
N HIS A 157 -19.29 32.77 -24.60
CA HIS A 157 -19.74 33.15 -25.91
C HIS A 157 -18.66 33.85 -26.73
#